data_4232167802cd160e32a0e06aa7828237
#
_entry.id   4232167802cd160e32a0e06aa7828237
#
_cell.length_a   1.000
_cell.length_b   1.000
_cell.length_c   1.000
_cell.angle_alpha   90.00
_cell.angle_beta   90.00
_cell.angle_gamma   90.00
#
_symmetry.space_group_name_H-M   'P 1'
#
loop_
_entity.id
_entity.type
_entity.pdbx_description
1 polymer ?
#
loop_
_entity_poly.entity_id
_entity_poly.type
_entity_poly.pdbx_seq_one_letter_code
_entity_poly.pdbx_strand_id
1 'polypeptide(L)'
;MYTRFIAPLCCAAAVAFACGPRSHSSANAFTVPVKKRAVTVANGPTVTSTLKVRVEKSVALALQVTNASGKRTEINFPSGQMYDFRVVDSTGREVWRWSEGRLFTQSLQNRLLDAGETLTFEERWAAPASHGEFTAVATLMSDNHPIEVRANFTLP
;
A
#
# COMPACT_ATOMS: atom_id res chain seq x y z
N MET A 1 -61.57 -5.42 48.97
CA MET A 1 -61.34 -4.61 50.20
C MET A 1 -60.14 -3.74 49.90
N TYR A 2 -60.43 -2.49 49.63
CA TYR A 2 -59.92 -1.29 50.32
C TYR A 2 -58.38 -1.23 50.40
N THR A 3 -57.63 -0.18 50.10
CA THR A 3 -57.89 1.24 49.91
C THR A 3 -56.56 1.94 49.62
N ARG A 4 -56.57 2.96 48.76
CA ARG A 4 -55.95 4.30 48.83
C ARG A 4 -54.45 4.44 48.75
N PHE A 5 -54.02 5.11 47.63
CA PHE A 5 -53.62 6.51 47.55
C PHE A 5 -52.65 6.99 48.61
N ILE A 6 -51.47 7.44 48.16
CA ILE A 6 -50.98 8.83 48.38
C ILE A 6 -49.69 9.02 47.53
N ALA A 7 -49.74 10.01 46.63
CA ALA A 7 -48.54 10.73 46.18
C ALA A 7 -48.27 11.86 47.19
N PRO A 8 -47.08 12.31 47.34
CA PRO A 8 -46.67 13.61 46.84
C PRO A 8 -45.25 13.63 46.25
N LEU A 9 -45.06 14.31 45.17
CA LEU A 9 -44.72 15.73 44.96
C LEU A 9 -43.31 16.13 45.42
N CYS A 10 -42.55 16.62 44.44
CA CYS A 10 -41.45 17.57 44.49
C CYS A 10 -40.12 17.15 45.06
N CYS A 11 -39.08 17.13 44.22
CA CYS A 11 -38.12 18.24 44.20
C CYS A 11 -37.18 18.10 42.98
N ALA A 12 -37.27 19.10 42.12
CA ALA A 12 -36.34 19.34 41.07
C ALA A 12 -34.99 19.75 41.70
N ALA A 13 -33.94 19.01 41.41
CA ALA A 13 -32.58 19.50 41.61
C ALA A 13 -31.86 19.36 40.25
N ALA A 14 -31.85 20.49 39.54
CA ALA A 14 -31.02 20.67 38.37
C ALA A 14 -29.55 20.74 38.81
N VAL A 15 -28.81 19.66 38.60
CA VAL A 15 -27.35 19.69 38.70
C VAL A 15 -26.79 19.97 37.32
N ALA A 16 -26.43 21.20 37.08
CA ALA A 16 -25.68 21.62 35.92
C ALA A 16 -24.26 21.07 36.04
N PHE A 17 -23.96 19.96 35.35
CA PHE A 17 -22.61 19.58 35.11
C PHE A 17 -22.03 20.42 34.00
N ALA A 18 -21.27 21.45 34.38
CA ALA A 18 -20.38 22.15 33.50
C ALA A 18 -19.27 21.20 33.04
N CYS A 19 -19.43 20.60 31.86
CA CYS A 19 -18.32 19.97 31.15
C CYS A 19 -17.40 21.07 30.63
N GLY A 20 -16.34 21.37 31.39
CA GLY A 20 -15.22 22.16 30.89
C GLY A 20 -14.52 21.38 29.77
N PRO A 21 -14.04 22.08 28.72
CA PRO A 21 -13.25 21.42 27.68
C PRO A 21 -11.92 20.94 28.29
N ARG A 22 -11.73 19.63 28.35
CA ARG A 22 -10.41 19.05 28.59
C ARG A 22 -9.56 19.33 27.36
N SER A 23 -8.65 20.26 27.50
CA SER A 23 -7.55 20.45 26.57
C SER A 23 -6.70 19.19 26.60
N HIS A 24 -6.92 18.28 25.64
CA HIS A 24 -5.97 17.25 25.35
C HIS A 24 -4.75 17.94 24.74
N SER A 25 -3.69 18.03 25.50
CA SER A 25 -2.37 18.33 24.98
C SER A 25 -2.05 17.28 23.92
N SER A 26 -2.22 17.66 22.66
CA SER A 26 -1.70 16.88 21.53
C SER A 26 -0.21 16.79 21.71
N ALA A 27 0.27 15.63 22.15
CA ALA A 27 1.66 15.28 21.95
C ALA A 27 1.95 15.48 20.46
N ASN A 28 2.83 16.40 20.13
CA ASN A 28 3.37 16.59 18.82
C ASN A 28 4.05 15.29 18.40
N ALA A 29 3.27 14.41 17.79
CA ALA A 29 3.83 13.33 17.00
C ALA A 29 4.59 14.03 15.87
N PHE A 30 5.90 13.98 15.92
CA PHE A 30 6.79 14.39 14.84
C PHE A 30 6.46 13.47 13.67
N THR A 31 5.50 13.89 12.85
CA THR A 31 5.15 13.20 11.62
C THR A 31 6.21 13.57 10.61
N VAL A 32 7.25 12.76 10.51
CA VAL A 32 8.20 12.83 9.39
C VAL A 32 7.35 12.70 8.12
N PRO A 33 7.39 13.67 7.19
CA PRO A 33 6.61 13.58 5.97
C PRO A 33 7.10 12.37 5.16
N VAL A 34 6.33 11.31 5.15
CA VAL A 34 6.57 10.14 4.30
C VAL A 34 6.40 10.61 2.86
N LYS A 35 7.51 10.80 2.15
CA LYS A 35 7.51 11.23 0.75
C LYS A 35 7.00 10.08 -0.12
N LYS A 36 5.68 10.04 -0.27
CA LYS A 36 4.98 9.06 -1.11
C LYS A 36 5.19 9.45 -2.57
N ARG A 37 5.99 8.72 -3.32
CA ARG A 37 6.19 8.94 -4.74
C ARG A 37 5.61 7.76 -5.52
N ALA A 38 4.67 8.03 -6.40
CA ALA A 38 4.12 7.06 -7.34
C ALA A 38 4.55 7.45 -8.76
N VAL A 39 5.04 6.49 -9.52
CA VAL A 39 5.29 6.64 -10.96
C VAL A 39 4.35 5.69 -11.66
N THR A 40 3.52 6.23 -12.55
CA THR A 40 2.58 5.45 -13.37
C THR A 40 3.12 5.37 -14.78
N VAL A 41 3.27 4.17 -15.30
CA VAL A 41 3.59 3.92 -16.71
C VAL A 41 2.42 3.16 -17.32
N ALA A 42 1.80 3.74 -18.35
CA ALA A 42 0.74 3.08 -19.10
C ALA A 42 1.36 2.18 -20.16
N ASN A 43 1.14 0.88 -20.04
CA ASN A 43 1.54 -0.09 -21.05
C ASN A 43 0.32 -0.48 -21.91
N GLY A 44 0.01 0.37 -22.89
CA GLY A 44 -1.12 0.17 -23.80
C GLY A 44 -2.49 0.52 -23.20
N PRO A 45 -3.55 0.50 -24.01
CA PRO A 45 -4.87 0.94 -23.60
C PRO A 45 -5.59 0.00 -22.61
N THR A 46 -5.06 -1.18 -22.35
CA THR A 46 -5.75 -2.26 -21.64
C THR A 46 -5.31 -2.38 -20.17
N VAL A 47 -4.01 -2.21 -19.87
CA VAL A 47 -3.46 -2.42 -18.53
C VAL A 47 -2.59 -1.24 -18.15
N THR A 48 -2.80 -0.71 -16.96
CA THR A 48 -1.98 0.36 -16.36
C THR A 48 -1.30 -0.15 -15.10
N SER A 49 -0.19 0.47 -14.73
CA SER A 49 0.56 0.09 -13.53
C SER A 49 1.06 1.29 -12.75
N THR A 50 1.20 1.08 -11.43
CA THR A 50 1.72 2.09 -10.51
C THR A 50 2.64 1.42 -9.49
N LEU A 51 3.85 1.95 -9.32
CA LEU A 51 4.74 1.56 -8.23
C LEU A 51 4.65 2.60 -7.11
N LYS A 52 4.28 2.14 -5.92
CA LYS A 52 4.26 2.95 -4.69
C LYS A 52 5.43 2.54 -3.81
N VAL A 53 6.18 3.54 -3.32
CA VAL A 53 7.29 3.34 -2.40
C VAL A 53 7.01 4.12 -1.12
N ARG A 54 7.12 3.45 0.02
CA ARG A 54 7.05 4.08 1.35
C ARG A 54 8.32 3.77 2.13
N VAL A 55 8.95 4.81 2.65
CA VAL A 55 10.13 4.72 3.52
C VAL A 55 9.68 4.91 4.95
N GLU A 56 9.86 3.87 5.77
CA GLU A 56 9.57 3.86 7.20
C GLU A 56 10.77 3.21 7.92
N LYS A 57 10.56 2.26 8.83
CA LYS A 57 11.62 1.40 9.38
C LYS A 57 12.19 0.43 8.34
N SER A 58 11.47 0.22 7.28
CA SER A 58 11.82 -0.55 6.08
C SER A 58 11.24 0.14 4.86
N VAL A 59 11.71 -0.20 3.68
CA VAL A 59 11.14 0.27 2.42
C VAL A 59 10.03 -0.68 2.00
N ALA A 60 8.80 -0.21 2.01
CA ALA A 60 7.66 -0.95 1.49
C ALA A 60 7.45 -0.60 0.01
N LEU A 61 7.34 -1.62 -0.83
CA LEU A 61 7.15 -1.55 -2.28
C LEU A 61 5.81 -2.17 -2.62
N ALA A 62 5.00 -1.49 -3.43
CA ALA A 62 3.73 -2.02 -3.91
C ALA A 62 3.58 -1.76 -5.41
N LEU A 63 3.53 -2.83 -6.20
CA LEU A 63 3.17 -2.79 -7.62
C LEU A 63 1.66 -3.02 -7.73
N GLN A 64 0.96 -2.05 -8.28
CA GLN A 64 -0.46 -2.14 -8.61
C GLN A 64 -0.62 -2.22 -10.12
N VAL A 65 -1.34 -3.23 -10.59
CA VAL A 65 -1.63 -3.48 -12.01
C VAL A 65 -3.15 -3.46 -12.18
N THR A 66 -3.65 -2.51 -12.93
CA THR A 66 -5.09 -2.28 -13.10
C THR A 66 -5.53 -2.58 -14.52
N ASN A 67 -6.58 -3.37 -14.67
CA ASN A 67 -7.27 -3.51 -15.95
C ASN A 67 -8.04 -2.23 -16.26
N ALA A 68 -7.48 -1.38 -17.12
CA ALA A 68 -8.08 -0.12 -17.53
C ALA A 68 -9.06 -0.28 -18.70
N SER A 69 -9.29 -1.51 -19.20
CA SER A 69 -10.24 -1.78 -20.27
C SER A 69 -11.66 -1.93 -19.73
N GLY A 70 -12.65 -1.79 -20.61
CA GLY A 70 -14.06 -2.01 -20.29
C GLY A 70 -14.49 -3.48 -20.24
N LYS A 71 -13.57 -4.44 -20.31
CA LYS A 71 -13.85 -5.89 -20.36
C LYS A 71 -12.83 -6.65 -19.51
N ARG A 72 -13.17 -7.90 -19.18
CA ARG A 72 -12.24 -8.83 -18.53
C ARG A 72 -10.99 -9.04 -19.37
N THR A 73 -9.83 -9.01 -18.70
CA THR A 73 -8.52 -9.17 -19.32
C THR A 73 -7.75 -10.29 -18.60
N GLU A 74 -7.14 -11.17 -19.38
CA GLU A 74 -6.27 -12.23 -18.87
C GLU A 74 -4.81 -11.76 -18.86
N ILE A 75 -4.12 -12.02 -17.76
CA ILE A 75 -2.68 -11.80 -17.61
C ILE A 75 -2.01 -13.15 -17.45
N ASN A 76 -1.10 -13.49 -18.38
CA ASN A 76 -0.43 -14.78 -18.45
C ASN A 76 1.00 -14.67 -17.93
N PHE A 77 1.43 -15.66 -17.13
CA PHE A 77 2.76 -15.75 -16.55
C PHE A 77 3.42 -17.07 -16.94
N PRO A 78 4.69 -17.06 -17.39
CA PRO A 78 5.41 -18.27 -17.81
C PRO A 78 5.80 -19.18 -16.64
N SER A 79 5.71 -18.68 -15.41
CA SER A 79 6.10 -19.41 -14.21
C SER A 79 5.35 -18.93 -12.98
N GLY A 80 5.62 -19.52 -11.82
CA GLY A 80 5.13 -19.04 -10.52
C GLY A 80 5.69 -17.68 -10.08
N GLN A 81 6.74 -17.18 -10.75
CA GLN A 81 7.25 -15.83 -10.55
C GLN A 81 6.41 -14.84 -11.35
N MET A 82 5.39 -14.28 -10.72
CA MET A 82 4.49 -13.32 -11.37
C MET A 82 5.05 -11.89 -11.39
N TYR A 83 5.97 -11.56 -10.49
CA TYR A 83 6.56 -10.23 -10.36
C TYR A 83 7.99 -10.31 -9.83
N ASP A 84 8.71 -9.21 -9.92
CA ASP A 84 9.97 -9.00 -9.23
C ASP A 84 10.09 -7.54 -8.76
N PHE A 85 10.81 -7.34 -7.67
CA PHE A 85 11.25 -6.04 -7.21
C PHE A 85 12.77 -6.03 -7.08
N ARG A 86 13.37 -4.94 -7.50
CA ARG A 86 14.78 -4.67 -7.25
C ARG A 86 14.99 -3.22 -6.85
N VAL A 87 16.04 -2.97 -6.11
CA VAL A 87 16.48 -1.63 -5.73
C VAL A 87 17.90 -1.44 -6.24
N VAL A 88 18.11 -0.29 -6.90
CA VAL A 88 19.42 0.13 -7.38
C VAL A 88 19.83 1.43 -6.70
N ASP A 89 21.12 1.58 -6.42
CA ASP A 89 21.70 2.81 -5.87
C ASP A 89 21.88 3.89 -6.96
N SER A 90 22.39 5.06 -6.55
CA SER A 90 22.63 6.19 -7.46
C SER A 90 23.66 5.90 -8.56
N THR A 91 24.48 4.87 -8.41
CA THR A 91 25.44 4.43 -9.43
C THR A 91 24.85 3.42 -10.41
N GLY A 92 23.60 2.99 -10.18
CA GLY A 92 22.92 1.96 -10.97
C GLY A 92 23.22 0.53 -10.54
N ARG A 93 23.98 0.34 -9.44
CA ARG A 93 24.28 -0.98 -8.91
C ARG A 93 23.06 -1.52 -8.16
N GLU A 94 22.68 -2.77 -8.44
CA GLU A 94 21.63 -3.48 -7.69
C GLU A 94 22.10 -3.75 -6.26
N VAL A 95 21.31 -3.31 -5.28
CA VAL A 95 21.59 -3.47 -3.84
C VAL A 95 20.63 -4.44 -3.17
N TRP A 96 19.55 -4.75 -3.83
CA TRP A 96 18.57 -5.72 -3.38
C TRP A 96 17.67 -6.20 -4.52
N ARG A 97 17.31 -7.49 -4.47
CA ARG A 97 16.33 -8.11 -5.34
C ARG A 97 15.46 -9.08 -4.56
N TRP A 98 14.15 -8.96 -4.72
CA TRP A 98 13.20 -9.84 -4.05
C TRP A 98 13.32 -11.30 -4.48
N SER A 99 13.53 -11.57 -5.74
CA SER A 99 13.62 -12.94 -6.27
C SER A 99 14.95 -13.65 -5.95
N GLU A 100 15.94 -12.92 -5.42
CA GLU A 100 17.23 -13.50 -5.08
C GLU A 100 17.11 -14.62 -4.05
N GLY A 101 17.68 -15.78 -4.35
CA GLY A 101 17.63 -16.98 -3.50
C GLY A 101 16.26 -17.66 -3.41
N ARG A 102 15.26 -17.25 -4.19
CA ARG A 102 13.93 -17.87 -4.25
C ARG A 102 13.85 -18.87 -5.41
N LEU A 103 13.05 -19.90 -5.21
CA LEU A 103 12.72 -20.88 -6.25
C LEU A 103 11.26 -20.70 -6.64
N PHE A 104 11.00 -20.75 -7.94
CA PHE A 104 9.66 -20.61 -8.50
C PHE A 104 9.30 -21.86 -9.32
N THR A 105 8.03 -22.24 -9.27
CA THR A 105 7.52 -23.33 -10.12
C THR A 105 7.61 -22.94 -11.59
N GLN A 106 7.94 -23.92 -12.44
CA GLN A 106 7.96 -23.76 -13.89
C GLN A 106 6.58 -24.08 -14.50
N SER A 107 5.54 -23.70 -13.82
CA SER A 107 4.15 -23.92 -14.22
C SER A 107 3.54 -22.61 -14.70
N LEU A 108 2.90 -22.64 -15.86
CA LEU A 108 2.13 -21.52 -16.38
C LEU A 108 1.07 -21.10 -15.38
N GLN A 109 0.94 -19.81 -15.16
CA GLN A 109 -0.07 -19.20 -14.30
C GLN A 109 -0.86 -18.18 -15.10
N ASN A 110 -2.13 -17.99 -14.75
CA ASN A 110 -2.93 -16.91 -15.30
C ASN A 110 -3.74 -16.20 -14.21
N ARG A 111 -4.09 -14.95 -14.47
CA ARG A 111 -4.99 -14.13 -13.66
C ARG A 111 -5.98 -13.46 -14.56
N LEU A 112 -7.27 -13.61 -14.22
CA LEU A 112 -8.35 -12.89 -14.88
C LEU A 112 -8.66 -11.66 -14.04
N LEU A 113 -8.60 -10.48 -14.65
CA LEU A 113 -8.97 -9.22 -14.02
C LEU A 113 -10.25 -8.69 -14.68
N ASP A 114 -11.27 -8.43 -13.89
CA ASP A 114 -12.47 -7.76 -14.36
C ASP A 114 -12.18 -6.29 -14.73
N ALA A 115 -13.09 -5.63 -15.40
CA ALA A 115 -12.94 -4.23 -15.79
C ALA A 115 -12.75 -3.35 -14.54
N GLY A 116 -11.66 -2.59 -14.49
CA GLY A 116 -11.28 -1.75 -13.35
C GLY A 116 -10.65 -2.48 -12.17
N GLU A 117 -10.53 -3.80 -12.21
CA GLU A 117 -9.90 -4.59 -11.15
C GLU A 117 -8.40 -4.33 -11.09
N THR A 118 -7.86 -4.34 -9.87
CA THR A 118 -6.44 -4.11 -9.58
C THR A 118 -5.83 -5.31 -8.87
N LEU A 119 -4.78 -5.85 -9.46
CA LEU A 119 -3.89 -6.84 -8.85
C LEU A 119 -2.76 -6.08 -8.14
N THR A 120 -2.49 -6.43 -6.88
CA THR A 120 -1.45 -5.77 -6.08
C THR A 120 -0.45 -6.80 -5.58
N PHE A 121 0.84 -6.47 -5.75
CA PHE A 121 1.97 -7.20 -5.19
C PHE A 121 2.72 -6.28 -4.22
N GLU A 122 3.01 -6.78 -3.02
CA GLU A 122 3.66 -5.98 -1.97
C GLU A 122 4.85 -6.72 -1.38
N GLU A 123 5.96 -5.99 -1.21
CA GLU A 123 7.17 -6.52 -0.62
C GLU A 123 7.84 -5.49 0.30
N ARG A 124 8.77 -5.97 1.13
CA ARG A 124 9.53 -5.13 2.05
C ARG A 124 11.02 -5.41 1.93
N TRP A 125 11.77 -4.34 1.78
CA TRP A 125 13.21 -4.36 1.87
C TRP A 125 13.64 -3.78 3.23
N ALA A 126 14.42 -4.56 3.99
CA ALA A 126 14.86 -4.16 5.33
C ALA A 126 15.86 -2.98 5.32
N ALA A 127 16.38 -2.62 4.15
CA ALA A 127 17.35 -1.53 3.91
C ALA A 127 18.39 -1.47 5.04
N PRO A 128 19.50 -2.21 4.94
CA PRO A 128 20.58 -2.08 5.92
C PRO A 128 21.02 -0.62 5.94
N ALA A 129 21.54 -0.11 7.04
CA ALA A 129 21.90 1.31 7.31
C ALA A 129 22.47 2.06 6.08
N SER A 130 21.66 2.19 5.04
CA SER A 130 21.99 2.79 3.75
C SER A 130 21.35 4.18 3.72
N HIS A 131 22.09 5.17 3.25
CA HIS A 131 21.64 6.54 3.10
C HIS A 131 21.79 6.96 1.64
N GLY A 132 20.99 7.92 1.20
CA GLY A 132 21.11 8.50 -0.13
C GLY A 132 19.96 8.16 -1.08
N GLU A 133 20.21 8.33 -2.37
CA GLU A 133 19.20 8.15 -3.42
C GLU A 133 19.21 6.74 -3.98
N PHE A 134 18.02 6.20 -4.17
CA PHE A 134 17.77 4.86 -4.71
C PHE A 134 16.63 4.90 -5.72
N THR A 135 16.62 3.92 -6.60
CA THR A 135 15.52 3.67 -7.53
C THR A 135 14.96 2.28 -7.26
N ALA A 136 13.68 2.22 -6.91
CA ALA A 136 12.92 0.98 -6.90
C ALA A 136 12.46 0.68 -8.32
N VAL A 137 12.58 -0.57 -8.73
CA VAL A 137 12.10 -1.09 -10.01
C VAL A 137 11.19 -2.26 -9.72
N ALA A 138 9.98 -2.22 -10.25
CA ALA A 138 9.03 -3.32 -10.18
C ALA A 138 8.75 -3.84 -11.58
N THR A 139 8.79 -5.16 -11.73
CA THR A 139 8.54 -5.86 -13.00
C THR A 139 7.37 -6.81 -12.85
N LEU A 140 6.39 -6.72 -13.73
CA LEU A 140 5.38 -7.77 -13.92
C LEU A 140 5.92 -8.77 -14.94
N MET A 141 6.09 -10.02 -14.51
CA MET A 141 6.69 -11.10 -15.32
C MET A 141 5.66 -11.75 -16.24
N SER A 142 4.85 -10.94 -16.92
CA SER A 142 3.78 -11.39 -17.80
C SER A 142 4.24 -11.47 -19.25
N ASP A 143 3.81 -12.52 -19.96
CA ASP A 143 4.12 -12.70 -21.39
C ASP A 143 3.29 -11.77 -22.29
N ASN A 144 2.04 -11.54 -21.93
CA ASN A 144 1.12 -10.76 -22.75
C ASN A 144 0.97 -9.30 -22.31
N HIS A 145 1.40 -8.97 -21.09
CA HIS A 145 1.40 -7.61 -20.53
C HIS A 145 2.70 -7.34 -19.74
N PRO A 146 3.87 -7.41 -20.38
CA PRO A 146 5.14 -7.14 -19.69
C PRO A 146 5.19 -5.68 -19.23
N ILE A 147 5.49 -5.47 -17.96
CA ILE A 147 5.52 -4.13 -17.34
C ILE A 147 6.82 -3.98 -16.55
N GLU A 148 7.49 -2.85 -16.72
CA GLU A 148 8.52 -2.38 -15.81
C GLU A 148 8.20 -0.94 -15.42
N VAL A 149 8.13 -0.67 -14.11
CA VAL A 149 7.94 0.68 -13.56
C VAL A 149 9.02 1.01 -12.55
N ARG A 150 9.39 2.30 -12.48
CA ARG A 150 10.48 2.80 -11.65
C ARG A 150 10.01 3.95 -10.77
N ALA A 151 10.51 4.01 -9.54
CA ALA A 151 10.26 5.11 -8.62
C ALA A 151 11.52 5.45 -7.84
N ASN A 152 11.93 6.74 -7.86
CA ASN A 152 13.05 7.20 -7.08
C ASN A 152 12.60 7.52 -5.65
N PHE A 153 13.46 7.22 -4.68
CA PHE A 153 13.24 7.53 -3.27
C PHE A 153 14.59 7.81 -2.58
N THR A 154 14.51 8.39 -1.40
CA THR A 154 15.71 8.72 -0.61
C THR A 154 15.60 8.06 0.75
N LEU A 155 16.67 7.44 1.22
CA LEU A 155 16.85 6.99 2.60
C LEU A 155 17.57 8.09 3.39
N PRO A 156 17.07 8.46 4.58
CA PRO A 156 17.61 9.51 5.42
C PRO A 156 18.99 9.18 5.97
#